data_cfc54b3204d3979fba14df987f1400b6
#
_entry.id   cfc54b3204d3979fba14df987f1400b6
#
_cell.length_a   1.000
_cell.length_b   1.000
_cell.length_c   1.000
_cell.angle_alpha   90.00
_cell.angle_beta   90.00
_cell.angle_gamma   90.00
#
_symmetry.space_group_name_H-M   'P 1'
#
loop_
_entity.id
_entity.type
_entity.pdbx_description
1 polymer ?
#
loop_
_entity_poly.entity_id
_entity_poly.type
_entity_poly.pdbx_seq_one_letter_code
_entity_poly.pdbx_strand_id
1 'polypeptide(L)'
;MGMLHFFICLLLITVPSIGRADTLAPSALLQELQALEEDFSYSENYRQRVAQLVSQKEQHSSAIQSRIAQLQCDSWPANHVSDYLQGIQFAERELGIIKGRKNLYSEAGLRLCRGWFRQRLGDIAKAKDDYDATLSMASQLGDLRLQAKARSYLGTMLASQGDMLEALHNLKQAKALYDGLGLTRMSLRQQTLIANTYRRMGSYVQAEVLFDELLQSYRDSGDEGVLNDLRVYQGILYSKTGRDEKAIALLTLAESYFMAQQLWMEVSEVRLWWANALLALGRVDEAFAKGDWLDLPQPDHEVEPILLAMRNLLRGAVMERKGRYQQAVDYIELAIPTLTSEAHQEMLAKAYRIESSALKSLGRYQASLQKLERYIETYQQVELELQGHRRLQMLLEQDLDQQKQENERLQVRRKMQQQELAALEAARRWRMMAVVFGVGMLMLVLLYQLQRGRTLRQLTLTDELTGIQNRRQVQLQAEALFLRAKSGHLNHLSVLIVDIDHFKRVNDRLGHLMGDKVLTDVARTISASLRGQDRVGRNGGEEFMVLLPGAPLAAAGEVAERIRLQVANLRVDGVPDTMQIRVSIGCAQYDLRDSELSRLVHRADMAMYRAKEKGRDRVELAS
;
A
#
# COMPACT_ATOMS: atom_id res chain seq x y z
N MET A 1 -18.49 -14.54 10.16
CA MET A 1 -19.14 -14.11 8.94
C MET A 1 -19.62 -12.66 8.97
N GLY A 2 -19.73 -12.02 10.09
CA GLY A 2 -20.08 -10.60 10.20
C GLY A 2 -18.89 -9.65 10.07
N MET A 3 -18.10 -9.73 9.02
CA MET A 3 -16.83 -8.99 8.97
C MET A 3 -16.83 -7.77 8.06
N LEU A 4 -17.92 -7.49 7.38
CA LEU A 4 -17.91 -6.47 6.33
C LEU A 4 -19.11 -5.52 6.35
N HIS A 5 -19.82 -5.43 7.47
CA HIS A 5 -20.95 -4.50 7.59
C HIS A 5 -20.50 -3.06 7.91
N PHE A 6 -19.56 -2.56 7.13
CA PHE A 6 -19.20 -1.17 7.13
C PHE A 6 -20.00 -0.40 6.07
N PHE A 7 -21.26 -0.73 5.91
CA PHE A 7 -22.10 -0.04 4.95
C PHE A 7 -23.52 0.05 5.46
N ILE A 8 -24.00 1.28 5.53
CA ILE A 8 -25.35 1.71 5.23
C ILE A 8 -26.21 2.12 6.40
N CYS A 9 -26.52 3.41 6.41
CA CYS A 9 -27.84 3.94 6.71
C CYS A 9 -28.33 4.77 5.55
N LEU A 10 -29.45 4.39 5.00
CA LEU A 10 -30.19 5.18 4.02
C LEU A 10 -31.20 6.06 4.77
N LEU A 11 -31.16 7.37 4.57
CA LEU A 11 -32.28 8.26 4.85
C LEU A 11 -32.61 9.01 3.56
N LEU A 12 -33.82 8.77 3.08
CA LEU A 12 -34.47 9.57 2.02
C LEU A 12 -34.58 11.02 2.49
N ILE A 13 -33.81 11.91 1.89
CA ILE A 13 -33.99 13.35 2.01
C ILE A 13 -34.26 13.93 0.62
N THR A 14 -35.36 14.68 0.57
CA THR A 14 -35.84 15.47 -0.54
C THR A 14 -34.75 16.30 -1.20
N VAL A 15 -34.62 16.16 -2.50
CA VAL A 15 -33.67 16.86 -3.36
C VAL A 15 -33.97 18.35 -3.36
N PRO A 16 -33.07 19.24 -2.93
CA PRO A 16 -33.19 20.66 -3.27
C PRO A 16 -32.75 20.86 -4.72
N SER A 17 -33.43 21.76 -5.42
CA SER A 17 -33.17 22.14 -6.80
C SER A 17 -31.69 22.44 -7.06
N ILE A 18 -31.10 21.68 -7.96
CA ILE A 18 -29.68 21.73 -8.32
C ILE A 18 -29.44 23.01 -9.15
N GLY A 19 -28.71 23.96 -8.54
CA GLY A 19 -28.03 25.01 -9.28
C GLY A 19 -26.99 24.40 -10.23
N ARG A 20 -26.68 25.06 -11.32
CA ARG A 20 -25.69 24.65 -12.34
C ARG A 20 -24.45 24.04 -11.69
N ALA A 21 -24.20 22.78 -11.98
CA ALA A 21 -23.01 22.09 -11.55
C ALA A 21 -21.79 22.72 -12.22
N ASP A 22 -20.90 23.32 -11.42
CA ASP A 22 -19.58 23.74 -11.88
C ASP A 22 -18.80 22.48 -12.28
N THR A 23 -18.50 22.33 -13.57
CA THR A 23 -17.60 21.27 -14.04
C THR A 23 -16.18 21.62 -13.59
N LEU A 24 -15.59 20.73 -12.78
CA LEU A 24 -14.21 20.86 -12.31
C LEU A 24 -13.23 20.95 -13.49
N ALA A 25 -12.21 21.78 -13.37
CA ALA A 25 -11.09 21.80 -14.32
C ALA A 25 -10.45 20.40 -14.41
N PRO A 26 -9.95 19.95 -15.57
CA PRO A 26 -9.44 18.57 -15.75
C PRO A 26 -8.40 18.12 -14.71
N SER A 27 -7.56 19.02 -14.22
CA SER A 27 -6.58 18.74 -13.16
C SER A 27 -7.24 18.54 -11.80
N ALA A 28 -8.27 19.33 -11.45
CA ALA A 28 -9.00 19.23 -10.20
C ALA A 28 -9.83 17.95 -10.15
N LEU A 29 -10.45 17.55 -11.26
CA LEU A 29 -11.20 16.31 -11.38
C LEU A 29 -10.30 15.08 -11.17
N LEU A 30 -9.09 15.06 -11.75
CA LEU A 30 -8.16 13.95 -11.57
C LEU A 30 -7.67 13.85 -10.12
N GLN A 31 -7.44 14.97 -9.46
CA GLN A 31 -7.11 15.01 -8.03
C GLN A 31 -8.28 14.51 -7.17
N GLU A 32 -9.52 14.89 -7.51
CA GLU A 32 -10.69 14.42 -6.79
C GLU A 32 -10.92 12.91 -6.96
N LEU A 33 -10.80 12.39 -8.18
CA LEU A 33 -10.86 10.94 -8.42
C LEU A 33 -9.81 10.20 -7.62
N GLN A 34 -8.57 10.69 -7.59
CA GLN A 34 -7.51 10.10 -6.80
C GLN A 34 -7.81 10.15 -5.30
N ALA A 35 -8.30 11.29 -4.79
CA ALA A 35 -8.67 11.44 -3.39
C ALA A 35 -9.80 10.48 -2.98
N LEU A 36 -10.80 10.27 -3.86
CA LEU A 36 -11.87 9.29 -3.63
C LEU A 36 -11.39 7.85 -3.72
N GLU A 37 -10.48 7.54 -4.62
CA GLU A 37 -9.85 6.21 -4.70
C GLU A 37 -8.97 5.90 -3.48
N GLU A 38 -8.51 6.92 -2.78
CA GLU A 38 -7.75 6.83 -1.51
C GLU A 38 -8.64 6.92 -0.26
N ASP A 39 -9.86 7.43 -0.41
CA ASP A 39 -10.83 7.56 0.70
C ASP A 39 -11.72 6.31 0.79
N PHE A 40 -11.36 5.42 1.69
CA PHE A 40 -12.14 4.23 2.01
C PHE A 40 -13.04 4.44 3.24
N SER A 41 -13.39 5.69 3.58
CA SER A 41 -14.29 5.96 4.70
C SER A 41 -15.70 5.48 4.42
N TYR A 42 -16.09 5.45 3.13
CA TYR A 42 -17.45 5.20 2.68
C TYR A 42 -18.50 6.03 3.45
N SER A 43 -18.06 7.19 3.94
CA SER A 43 -18.90 8.14 4.67
C SER A 43 -20.01 8.65 3.77
N GLU A 44 -21.01 9.29 4.37
CA GLU A 44 -22.08 9.95 3.60
C GLU A 44 -21.51 11.01 2.65
N ASN A 45 -20.50 11.76 3.08
CA ASN A 45 -19.78 12.71 2.23
C ASN A 45 -19.10 12.03 1.02
N TYR A 46 -18.46 10.89 1.25
CA TYR A 46 -17.88 10.09 0.17
C TYR A 46 -18.94 9.69 -0.87
N ARG A 47 -20.08 9.15 -0.41
CA ARG A 47 -21.18 8.73 -1.30
C ARG A 47 -21.77 9.88 -2.08
N GLN A 48 -21.98 11.03 -1.45
CA GLN A 48 -22.49 12.25 -2.12
C GLN A 48 -21.54 12.74 -3.20
N ARG A 49 -20.24 12.76 -2.94
CA ARG A 49 -19.21 13.12 -3.93
C ARG A 49 -19.18 12.16 -5.11
N VAL A 50 -19.23 10.84 -4.84
CA VAL A 50 -19.33 9.83 -5.92
C VAL A 50 -20.62 10.00 -6.72
N ALA A 51 -21.77 10.21 -6.09
CA ALA A 51 -23.03 10.44 -6.77
C ALA A 51 -23.00 11.69 -7.68
N GLN A 52 -22.35 12.76 -7.24
CA GLN A 52 -22.13 13.95 -8.05
C GLN A 52 -21.30 13.63 -9.29
N LEU A 53 -20.19 12.89 -9.16
CA LEU A 53 -19.38 12.46 -10.31
C LEU A 53 -20.16 11.55 -11.27
N VAL A 54 -20.97 10.63 -10.74
CA VAL A 54 -21.84 9.75 -11.54
C VAL A 54 -22.84 10.55 -12.36
N SER A 55 -23.44 11.61 -11.80
CA SER A 55 -24.39 12.47 -12.54
C SER A 55 -23.75 13.21 -13.72
N GLN A 56 -22.43 13.39 -13.71
CA GLN A 56 -21.67 14.06 -14.77
C GLN A 56 -20.86 13.09 -15.63
N LYS A 57 -20.98 11.76 -15.42
CA LYS A 57 -20.15 10.72 -16.03
C LYS A 57 -20.05 10.87 -17.55
N GLU A 58 -21.17 11.09 -18.23
CA GLU A 58 -21.25 11.18 -19.70
C GLU A 58 -20.52 12.40 -20.30
N GLN A 59 -20.20 13.39 -19.48
CA GLN A 59 -19.52 14.62 -19.91
C GLN A 59 -17.99 14.44 -19.99
N HIS A 60 -17.47 13.30 -19.54
CA HIS A 60 -16.04 13.06 -19.42
C HIS A 60 -15.51 12.06 -20.46
N SER A 61 -14.18 12.03 -20.61
CA SER A 61 -13.50 11.07 -21.47
C SER A 61 -13.76 9.62 -21.02
N SER A 62 -13.70 8.66 -21.95
CA SER A 62 -13.97 7.25 -21.65
C SER A 62 -13.08 6.66 -20.55
N ALA A 63 -11.86 7.17 -20.38
CA ALA A 63 -10.96 6.76 -19.30
C ALA A 63 -11.47 7.24 -17.93
N ILE A 64 -11.95 8.49 -17.85
CA ILE A 64 -12.54 9.06 -16.64
C ILE A 64 -13.87 8.40 -16.33
N GLN A 65 -14.73 8.16 -17.33
CA GLN A 65 -15.99 7.43 -17.16
C GLN A 65 -15.78 6.06 -16.52
N SER A 66 -14.73 5.34 -16.92
CA SER A 66 -14.42 4.02 -16.37
C SER A 66 -13.95 4.10 -14.89
N ARG A 67 -13.20 5.14 -14.51
CA ARG A 67 -12.82 5.38 -13.10
C ARG A 67 -14.04 5.76 -12.25
N ILE A 68 -14.93 6.61 -12.77
CA ILE A 68 -16.19 6.94 -12.08
C ILE A 68 -17.06 5.68 -11.92
N ALA A 69 -17.16 4.82 -12.94
CA ALA A 69 -17.86 3.55 -12.82
C ALA A 69 -17.29 2.62 -11.75
N GLN A 70 -15.96 2.59 -11.61
CA GLN A 70 -15.30 1.84 -10.53
C GLN A 70 -15.68 2.41 -9.16
N LEU A 71 -15.60 3.74 -8.95
CA LEU A 71 -16.00 4.37 -7.70
C LEU A 71 -17.49 4.16 -7.40
N GLN A 72 -18.35 4.22 -8.42
CA GLN A 72 -19.77 3.90 -8.30
C GLN A 72 -19.99 2.46 -7.84
N CYS A 73 -19.24 1.50 -8.39
CA CYS A 73 -19.28 0.11 -7.97
C CYS A 73 -18.82 -0.05 -6.52
N ASP A 74 -17.71 0.58 -6.14
CA ASP A 74 -17.16 0.54 -4.78
C ASP A 74 -18.13 1.19 -3.74
N SER A 75 -18.96 2.15 -4.16
CA SER A 75 -19.96 2.81 -3.32
C SER A 75 -21.39 2.25 -3.45
N TRP A 76 -21.55 1.13 -4.15
CA TRP A 76 -22.85 0.53 -4.40
C TRP A 76 -23.56 0.17 -3.09
N PRO A 77 -24.87 0.40 -2.96
CA PRO A 77 -25.62 -0.07 -1.81
C PRO A 77 -25.48 -1.58 -1.61
N ALA A 78 -25.40 -2.03 -0.39
CA ALA A 78 -25.20 -3.44 -0.07
C ALA A 78 -26.02 -3.84 1.18
N ASN A 79 -27.24 -3.33 1.26
CA ASN A 79 -28.15 -3.54 2.38
C ASN A 79 -28.89 -4.88 2.29
N HIS A 80 -29.19 -5.31 1.04
CA HIS A 80 -30.03 -6.44 0.74
C HIS A 80 -29.36 -7.36 -0.28
N VAL A 81 -29.77 -8.62 -0.32
CA VAL A 81 -29.30 -9.60 -1.33
C VAL A 81 -29.56 -9.11 -2.75
N SER A 82 -30.67 -8.40 -2.98
CA SER A 82 -30.99 -7.80 -4.28
C SER A 82 -29.94 -6.76 -4.72
N ASP A 83 -29.35 -6.03 -3.79
CA ASP A 83 -28.31 -5.03 -4.09
C ASP A 83 -27.04 -5.70 -4.62
N TYR A 84 -26.68 -6.86 -4.07
CA TYR A 84 -25.53 -7.65 -4.54
C TYR A 84 -25.72 -8.12 -5.97
N LEU A 85 -26.91 -8.61 -6.33
CA LEU A 85 -27.23 -9.04 -7.70
C LEU A 85 -27.18 -7.87 -8.69
N GLN A 86 -27.75 -6.71 -8.31
CA GLN A 86 -27.68 -5.50 -9.11
C GLN A 86 -26.24 -4.99 -9.27
N GLY A 87 -25.44 -5.03 -8.21
CA GLY A 87 -24.03 -4.67 -8.23
C GLY A 87 -23.20 -5.55 -9.19
N ILE A 88 -23.47 -6.87 -9.21
CA ILE A 88 -22.85 -7.78 -10.19
C ILE A 88 -23.24 -7.39 -11.62
N GLN A 89 -24.53 -7.19 -11.89
CA GLN A 89 -25.02 -6.82 -13.21
C GLN A 89 -24.43 -5.48 -13.68
N PHE A 90 -24.33 -4.51 -12.76
CA PHE A 90 -23.67 -3.24 -13.02
C PHE A 90 -22.20 -3.45 -13.41
N ALA A 91 -21.43 -4.18 -12.61
CA ALA A 91 -20.02 -4.42 -12.88
C ALA A 91 -19.80 -5.19 -14.20
N GLU A 92 -20.64 -6.17 -14.51
CA GLU A 92 -20.58 -6.94 -15.76
C GLU A 92 -20.87 -6.07 -16.99
N ARG A 93 -21.85 -5.17 -16.90
CA ARG A 93 -22.14 -4.20 -17.96
C ARG A 93 -20.96 -3.26 -18.20
N GLU A 94 -20.38 -2.67 -17.13
CA GLU A 94 -19.25 -1.76 -17.24
C GLU A 94 -17.98 -2.49 -17.74
N LEU A 95 -17.74 -3.72 -17.31
CA LEU A 95 -16.67 -4.58 -17.85
C LEU A 95 -16.88 -4.86 -19.35
N GLY A 96 -18.11 -5.05 -19.80
CA GLY A 96 -18.44 -5.18 -21.20
C GLY A 96 -18.10 -3.93 -22.03
N ILE A 97 -18.35 -2.74 -21.47
CA ILE A 97 -18.07 -1.44 -22.12
C ILE A 97 -16.56 -1.22 -22.27
N ILE A 98 -15.75 -1.60 -21.26
CA ILE A 98 -14.29 -1.39 -21.30
C ILE A 98 -13.54 -2.52 -22.01
N LYS A 99 -14.20 -3.62 -22.36
CA LYS A 99 -13.61 -4.75 -23.09
C LYS A 99 -13.04 -4.27 -24.42
N GLY A 100 -11.75 -4.43 -24.63
CA GLY A 100 -11.05 -3.96 -25.83
C GLY A 100 -10.44 -2.55 -25.73
N ARG A 101 -10.71 -1.78 -24.67
CA ARG A 101 -10.15 -0.43 -24.48
C ARG A 101 -8.77 -0.42 -23.78
N LYS A 102 -8.20 -1.58 -23.43
CA LYS A 102 -6.91 -1.77 -22.72
C LYS A 102 -6.77 -0.94 -21.43
N ASN A 103 -7.88 -0.66 -20.75
CA ASN A 103 -7.87 0.04 -19.46
C ASN A 103 -7.80 -0.97 -18.31
N LEU A 104 -6.60 -1.54 -18.10
CA LEU A 104 -6.36 -2.57 -17.07
C LEU A 104 -6.68 -2.09 -15.66
N TYR A 105 -6.47 -0.80 -15.37
CA TYR A 105 -6.72 -0.25 -14.02
C TYR A 105 -8.21 -0.32 -13.67
N SER A 106 -9.08 0.21 -14.54
CA SER A 106 -10.53 0.18 -14.32
C SER A 106 -11.11 -1.23 -14.41
N GLU A 107 -10.55 -2.08 -15.28
CA GLU A 107 -10.95 -3.49 -15.35
C GLU A 107 -10.66 -4.20 -14.03
N ALA A 108 -9.46 -4.05 -13.49
CA ALA A 108 -9.06 -4.64 -12.22
C ALA A 108 -9.96 -4.17 -11.06
N GLY A 109 -10.27 -2.86 -10.98
CA GLY A 109 -11.16 -2.31 -9.97
C GLY A 109 -12.59 -2.83 -10.05
N LEU A 110 -13.16 -2.90 -11.26
CA LEU A 110 -14.51 -3.44 -11.46
C LEU A 110 -14.60 -4.94 -11.19
N ARG A 111 -13.56 -5.72 -11.52
CA ARG A 111 -13.47 -7.14 -11.14
C ARG A 111 -13.42 -7.30 -9.63
N LEU A 112 -12.61 -6.49 -8.96
CA LEU A 112 -12.52 -6.52 -7.49
C LEU A 112 -13.88 -6.27 -6.83
N CYS A 113 -14.61 -5.25 -7.30
CA CYS A 113 -15.95 -4.94 -6.84
C CYS A 113 -16.94 -6.09 -7.13
N ARG A 114 -16.95 -6.64 -8.35
CA ARG A 114 -17.79 -7.78 -8.71
C ARG A 114 -17.47 -9.03 -7.87
N GLY A 115 -16.19 -9.31 -7.66
CA GLY A 115 -15.74 -10.41 -6.80
C GLY A 115 -16.27 -10.28 -5.39
N TRP A 116 -16.30 -9.07 -4.84
CA TRP A 116 -16.87 -8.83 -3.52
C TRP A 116 -18.36 -9.17 -3.43
N PHE A 117 -19.18 -8.73 -4.40
CA PHE A 117 -20.60 -9.09 -4.44
C PHE A 117 -20.81 -10.60 -4.61
N ARG A 118 -20.01 -11.27 -5.47
CA ARG A 118 -20.05 -12.72 -5.65
C ARG A 118 -19.71 -13.45 -4.36
N GLN A 119 -18.70 -12.99 -3.62
CA GLN A 119 -18.36 -13.54 -2.31
C GLN A 119 -19.52 -13.42 -1.33
N ARG A 120 -20.23 -12.28 -1.31
CA ARG A 120 -21.40 -12.06 -0.43
C ARG A 120 -22.56 -12.99 -0.78
N LEU A 121 -22.73 -13.35 -2.04
CA LEU A 121 -23.73 -14.33 -2.50
C LEU A 121 -23.28 -15.78 -2.35
N GLY A 122 -22.06 -16.04 -1.89
CA GLY A 122 -21.52 -17.40 -1.73
C GLY A 122 -20.93 -17.99 -3.04
N ASP A 123 -20.84 -17.24 -4.15
CA ASP A 123 -20.19 -17.70 -5.39
C ASP A 123 -18.67 -17.50 -5.27
N ILE A 124 -18.09 -18.29 -4.36
CA ILE A 124 -16.69 -18.14 -3.94
C ILE A 124 -15.70 -18.41 -5.08
N ALA A 125 -15.99 -19.40 -5.92
CA ALA A 125 -15.10 -19.75 -7.04
C ALA A 125 -14.93 -18.57 -8.00
N LYS A 126 -16.03 -17.95 -8.44
CA LYS A 126 -15.97 -16.79 -9.32
C LYS A 126 -15.45 -15.53 -8.63
N ALA A 127 -15.67 -15.39 -7.32
CA ALA A 127 -15.06 -14.30 -6.53
C ALA A 127 -13.54 -14.45 -6.52
N LYS A 128 -13.00 -15.65 -6.31
CA LYS A 128 -11.58 -15.95 -6.34
C LYS A 128 -10.97 -15.62 -7.71
N ASP A 129 -11.62 -16.05 -8.80
CA ASP A 129 -11.16 -15.75 -10.17
C ASP A 129 -11.04 -14.23 -10.40
N ASP A 130 -12.01 -13.45 -9.93
CA ASP A 130 -11.98 -11.99 -10.04
C ASP A 130 -10.84 -11.38 -9.21
N TYR A 131 -10.55 -11.88 -8.01
CA TYR A 131 -9.48 -11.39 -7.16
C TYR A 131 -8.08 -11.75 -7.71
N ASP A 132 -7.91 -12.98 -8.19
CA ASP A 132 -6.65 -13.45 -8.79
C ASP A 132 -6.36 -12.69 -10.10
N ALA A 133 -7.36 -12.47 -10.94
CA ALA A 133 -7.24 -11.65 -12.14
C ALA A 133 -6.86 -10.19 -11.79
N THR A 134 -7.48 -9.62 -10.76
CA THR A 134 -7.15 -8.27 -10.28
C THR A 134 -5.70 -8.19 -9.80
N LEU A 135 -5.24 -9.18 -9.03
CA LEU A 135 -3.86 -9.23 -8.53
C LEU A 135 -2.84 -9.33 -9.66
N SER A 136 -3.14 -10.12 -10.69
CA SER A 136 -2.32 -10.23 -11.90
C SER A 136 -2.22 -8.89 -12.64
N MET A 137 -3.37 -8.23 -12.88
CA MET A 137 -3.41 -6.93 -13.55
C MET A 137 -2.70 -5.84 -12.74
N ALA A 138 -2.90 -5.80 -11.42
CA ALA A 138 -2.23 -4.86 -10.52
C ALA A 138 -0.70 -5.05 -10.53
N SER A 139 -0.24 -6.29 -10.66
CA SER A 139 1.18 -6.61 -10.79
C SER A 139 1.75 -6.14 -12.13
N GLN A 140 1.01 -6.31 -13.23
CA GLN A 140 1.40 -5.79 -14.55
C GLN A 140 1.48 -4.27 -14.59
N LEU A 141 0.57 -3.59 -13.87
CA LEU A 141 0.53 -2.13 -13.75
C LEU A 141 1.61 -1.58 -12.80
N GLY A 142 2.21 -2.42 -11.96
CA GLY A 142 3.06 -1.97 -10.86
C GLY A 142 2.30 -1.20 -9.77
N ASP A 143 0.97 -1.32 -9.72
CA ASP A 143 0.12 -0.62 -8.75
C ASP A 143 0.08 -1.37 -7.41
N LEU A 144 0.91 -0.93 -6.47
CA LEU A 144 1.03 -1.55 -5.14
C LEU A 144 -0.24 -1.39 -4.29
N ARG A 145 -1.02 -0.31 -4.50
CA ARG A 145 -2.27 -0.07 -3.77
C ARG A 145 -3.35 -1.05 -4.22
N LEU A 146 -3.49 -1.25 -5.52
CA LEU A 146 -4.45 -2.20 -6.07
C LEU A 146 -4.07 -3.65 -5.71
N GLN A 147 -2.76 -3.96 -5.69
CA GLN A 147 -2.27 -5.25 -5.18
C GLN A 147 -2.65 -5.47 -3.71
N ALA A 148 -2.45 -4.45 -2.86
CA ALA A 148 -2.82 -4.52 -1.46
C ALA A 148 -4.34 -4.72 -1.27
N LYS A 149 -5.16 -4.01 -2.05
CA LYS A 149 -6.63 -4.13 -2.03
C LYS A 149 -7.05 -5.55 -2.45
N ALA A 150 -6.53 -6.09 -3.54
CA ALA A 150 -6.84 -7.45 -4.01
C ALA A 150 -6.45 -8.52 -2.97
N ARG A 151 -5.26 -8.41 -2.39
CA ARG A 151 -4.81 -9.31 -1.32
C ARG A 151 -5.69 -9.23 -0.06
N SER A 152 -6.14 -8.03 0.31
CA SER A 152 -7.05 -7.84 1.43
C SER A 152 -8.37 -8.58 1.22
N TYR A 153 -8.97 -8.47 0.04
CA TYR A 153 -10.22 -9.18 -0.28
C TYR A 153 -10.00 -10.69 -0.38
N LEU A 154 -8.93 -11.13 -1.02
CA LEU A 154 -8.57 -12.55 -1.09
C LEU A 154 -8.36 -13.12 0.33
N GLY A 155 -7.62 -12.43 1.18
CA GLY A 155 -7.39 -12.84 2.56
C GLY A 155 -8.69 -12.92 3.39
N THR A 156 -9.62 -11.97 3.23
CA THR A 156 -10.91 -12.06 3.92
C THR A 156 -11.79 -13.20 3.41
N MET A 157 -11.77 -13.46 2.12
CA MET A 157 -12.47 -14.59 1.51
C MET A 157 -11.93 -15.92 2.05
N LEU A 158 -10.62 -16.12 2.00
CA LEU A 158 -9.95 -17.33 2.51
C LEU A 158 -10.25 -17.54 4.01
N ALA A 159 -10.19 -16.47 4.81
CA ALA A 159 -10.58 -16.54 6.21
C ALA A 159 -12.04 -17.01 6.38
N SER A 160 -12.97 -16.57 5.52
CA SER A 160 -14.37 -17.00 5.59
C SER A 160 -14.54 -18.48 5.26
N GLN A 161 -13.65 -19.05 4.47
CA GLN A 161 -13.67 -20.46 4.07
C GLN A 161 -12.95 -21.40 5.06
N GLY A 162 -12.24 -20.85 6.05
CA GLY A 162 -11.44 -21.64 6.99
C GLY A 162 -9.96 -21.75 6.62
N ASP A 163 -9.55 -21.31 5.45
CA ASP A 163 -8.14 -21.28 5.06
C ASP A 163 -7.39 -20.11 5.72
N MET A 164 -7.22 -20.25 7.04
CA MET A 164 -6.73 -19.19 7.90
C MET A 164 -5.28 -18.80 7.63
N LEU A 165 -4.46 -19.73 7.14
CA LEU A 165 -3.03 -19.48 6.93
C LEU A 165 -2.79 -18.66 5.68
N GLU A 166 -3.41 -19.06 4.58
CA GLU A 166 -3.31 -18.30 3.34
C GLU A 166 -4.00 -16.94 3.48
N ALA A 167 -5.06 -16.88 4.30
CA ALA A 167 -5.68 -15.63 4.72
C ALA A 167 -4.69 -14.70 5.43
N LEU A 168 -4.00 -15.19 6.48
CA LEU A 168 -2.99 -14.41 7.19
C LEU A 168 -1.84 -13.97 6.29
N HIS A 169 -1.38 -14.84 5.39
CA HIS A 169 -0.33 -14.50 4.43
C HIS A 169 -0.75 -13.31 3.56
N ASN A 170 -1.93 -13.39 2.94
CA ASN A 170 -2.44 -12.32 2.09
C ASN A 170 -2.69 -11.02 2.87
N LEU A 171 -3.28 -11.09 4.06
CA LEU A 171 -3.53 -9.92 4.90
C LEU A 171 -2.23 -9.24 5.39
N LYS A 172 -1.21 -10.02 5.78
CA LYS A 172 0.10 -9.49 6.18
C LYS A 172 0.81 -8.82 5.00
N GLN A 173 0.75 -9.41 3.80
CA GLN A 173 1.30 -8.79 2.59
C GLN A 173 0.55 -7.49 2.23
N ALA A 174 -0.79 -7.48 2.33
CA ALA A 174 -1.58 -6.27 2.12
C ALA A 174 -1.17 -5.17 3.12
N LYS A 175 -1.01 -5.52 4.41
CA LYS A 175 -0.55 -4.59 5.44
C LYS A 175 0.83 -4.00 5.10
N ALA A 176 1.80 -4.85 4.75
CA ALA A 176 3.14 -4.41 4.41
C ALA A 176 3.17 -3.44 3.21
N LEU A 177 2.31 -3.70 2.19
CA LEU A 177 2.15 -2.80 1.05
C LEU A 177 1.55 -1.45 1.47
N TYR A 178 0.52 -1.44 2.31
CA TYR A 178 -0.09 -0.20 2.83
C TYR A 178 0.88 0.58 3.72
N ASP A 179 1.69 -0.10 4.55
CA ASP A 179 2.75 0.52 5.35
C ASP A 179 3.79 1.20 4.45
N GLY A 180 4.24 0.51 3.41
CA GLY A 180 5.20 1.04 2.43
C GLY A 180 4.67 2.24 1.64
N LEU A 181 3.36 2.36 1.48
CA LEU A 181 2.69 3.48 0.83
C LEU A 181 2.33 4.62 1.80
N GLY A 182 2.56 4.47 3.11
CA GLY A 182 2.17 5.45 4.13
C GLY A 182 0.66 5.53 4.38
N LEU A 183 -0.11 4.54 3.92
CA LEU A 183 -1.57 4.49 4.05
C LEU A 183 -1.97 3.89 5.41
N THR A 184 -1.69 4.62 6.48
CA THR A 184 -1.83 4.17 7.88
C THR A 184 -3.22 3.63 8.19
N ARG A 185 -4.29 4.29 7.74
CA ARG A 185 -5.68 3.84 7.98
C ARG A 185 -5.94 2.46 7.37
N MET A 186 -5.44 2.22 6.15
CA MET A 186 -5.56 0.93 5.47
C MET A 186 -4.73 -0.15 6.17
N SER A 187 -3.54 0.18 6.63
CA SER A 187 -2.69 -0.71 7.40
C SER A 187 -3.37 -1.15 8.72
N LEU A 188 -3.94 -0.21 9.48
CA LEU A 188 -4.71 -0.51 10.70
C LEU A 188 -5.91 -1.43 10.41
N ARG A 189 -6.61 -1.19 9.31
CA ARG A 189 -7.70 -2.08 8.88
C ARG A 189 -7.21 -3.51 8.60
N GLN A 190 -6.05 -3.67 7.94
CA GLN A 190 -5.47 -5.00 7.76
C GLN A 190 -5.10 -5.65 9.10
N GLN A 191 -4.56 -4.88 10.03
CA GLN A 191 -4.24 -5.37 11.37
C GLN A 191 -5.49 -5.85 12.12
N THR A 192 -6.63 -5.16 11.96
CA THR A 192 -7.93 -5.61 12.46
C THR A 192 -8.34 -6.97 11.88
N LEU A 193 -8.21 -7.14 10.56
CA LEU A 193 -8.52 -8.40 9.89
C LEU A 193 -7.58 -9.53 10.34
N ILE A 194 -6.30 -9.25 10.52
CA ILE A 194 -5.30 -10.18 11.06
C ILE A 194 -5.66 -10.60 12.48
N ALA A 195 -5.98 -9.64 13.37
CA ALA A 195 -6.37 -9.94 14.75
C ALA A 195 -7.62 -10.81 14.81
N ASN A 196 -8.64 -10.53 13.98
CA ASN A 196 -9.84 -11.36 13.90
C ASN A 196 -9.57 -12.75 13.32
N THR A 197 -8.62 -12.88 12.38
CA THR A 197 -8.20 -14.19 11.86
C THR A 197 -7.52 -15.01 12.96
N TYR A 198 -6.63 -14.42 13.77
CA TYR A 198 -6.05 -15.08 14.95
C TYR A 198 -7.13 -15.54 15.94
N ARG A 199 -8.14 -14.69 16.22
CA ARG A 199 -9.27 -15.08 17.07
C ARG A 199 -10.00 -16.31 16.52
N ARG A 200 -10.25 -16.38 15.21
CA ARG A 200 -10.92 -17.51 14.55
C ARG A 200 -10.08 -18.79 14.56
N MET A 201 -8.76 -18.65 14.52
CA MET A 201 -7.82 -19.78 14.67
C MET A 201 -7.72 -20.32 16.11
N GLY A 202 -8.36 -19.67 17.08
CA GLY A 202 -8.23 -20.01 18.50
C GLY A 202 -6.95 -19.47 19.14
N SER A 203 -6.21 -18.62 18.45
CA SER A 203 -4.99 -17.95 18.96
C SER A 203 -5.38 -16.70 19.74
N TYR A 204 -6.10 -16.91 20.85
CA TYR A 204 -6.77 -15.84 21.59
C TYR A 204 -5.81 -14.84 22.22
N VAL A 205 -4.63 -15.27 22.66
CA VAL A 205 -3.62 -14.38 23.26
C VAL A 205 -3.10 -13.37 22.26
N GLN A 206 -2.72 -13.82 21.05
CA GLN A 206 -2.25 -12.95 19.99
C GLN A 206 -3.35 -12.00 19.50
N ALA A 207 -4.57 -12.50 19.38
CA ALA A 207 -5.71 -11.69 19.01
C ALA A 207 -5.99 -10.58 20.03
N GLU A 208 -5.94 -10.88 21.33
CA GLU A 208 -6.21 -9.94 22.41
C GLU A 208 -5.19 -8.79 22.41
N VAL A 209 -3.90 -9.10 22.30
CA VAL A 209 -2.83 -8.09 22.24
C VAL A 209 -3.09 -7.12 21.07
N LEU A 210 -3.37 -7.66 19.88
CA LEU A 210 -3.64 -6.84 18.70
C LEU A 210 -4.93 -6.01 18.84
N PHE A 211 -5.99 -6.55 19.45
CA PHE A 211 -7.22 -5.80 19.70
C PHE A 211 -7.01 -4.64 20.67
N ASP A 212 -6.21 -4.84 21.74
CA ASP A 212 -5.91 -3.79 22.71
C ASP A 212 -5.13 -2.63 22.07
N GLU A 213 -4.12 -2.94 21.26
CA GLU A 213 -3.36 -1.93 20.49
C GLU A 213 -4.26 -1.15 19.50
N LEU A 214 -5.12 -1.88 18.78
CA LEU A 214 -6.03 -1.29 17.80
C LEU A 214 -7.10 -0.41 18.46
N LEU A 215 -7.67 -0.84 19.58
CA LEU A 215 -8.65 -0.04 20.32
C LEU A 215 -8.08 1.32 20.72
N GLN A 216 -6.83 1.37 21.15
CA GLN A 216 -6.16 2.63 21.45
C GLN A 216 -5.99 3.48 20.19
N SER A 217 -5.45 2.89 19.12
CA SER A 217 -5.20 3.61 17.84
C SER A 217 -6.48 4.19 17.22
N TYR A 218 -7.60 3.45 17.30
CA TYR A 218 -8.87 3.92 16.74
C TYR A 218 -9.59 4.93 17.63
N ARG A 219 -9.41 4.88 18.96
CA ARG A 219 -9.87 5.98 19.86
C ARG A 219 -9.20 7.29 19.49
N ASP A 220 -7.91 7.25 19.25
CA ASP A 220 -7.11 8.45 18.91
C ASP A 220 -7.50 9.00 17.52
N SER A 221 -7.93 8.14 16.59
CA SER A 221 -8.35 8.52 15.24
C SER A 221 -9.80 9.02 15.15
N GLY A 222 -10.64 8.76 16.16
CA GLY A 222 -12.06 9.11 16.17
C GLY A 222 -12.94 8.29 15.21
N ASP A 223 -12.46 7.14 14.70
CA ASP A 223 -13.23 6.25 13.82
C ASP A 223 -14.15 5.33 14.64
N GLU A 224 -15.28 5.90 15.08
CA GLU A 224 -16.25 5.22 15.95
C GLU A 224 -16.84 3.94 15.33
N GLY A 225 -16.99 3.88 14.01
CA GLY A 225 -17.47 2.67 13.33
C GLY A 225 -16.54 1.49 13.57
N VAL A 226 -15.27 1.61 13.17
CA VAL A 226 -14.27 0.55 13.36
C VAL A 226 -14.05 0.25 14.84
N LEU A 227 -14.11 1.26 15.69
CA LEU A 227 -13.99 1.05 17.14
C LEU A 227 -15.09 0.12 17.67
N ASN A 228 -16.32 0.25 17.18
CA ASN A 228 -17.41 -0.63 17.61
C ASN A 228 -17.31 -2.03 17.00
N ASP A 229 -16.85 -2.18 15.75
CA ASP A 229 -16.52 -3.50 15.20
C ASP A 229 -15.45 -4.22 16.05
N LEU A 230 -14.40 -3.51 16.45
CA LEU A 230 -13.37 -4.06 17.33
C LEU A 230 -13.94 -4.48 18.68
N ARG A 231 -14.86 -3.69 19.26
CA ARG A 231 -15.57 -4.05 20.50
C ARG A 231 -16.34 -5.35 20.35
N VAL A 232 -16.98 -5.56 19.18
CA VAL A 232 -17.66 -6.85 18.89
C VAL A 232 -16.66 -7.98 18.83
N TYR A 233 -15.58 -7.86 18.07
CA TYR A 233 -14.58 -8.93 17.94
C TYR A 233 -13.92 -9.29 19.28
N GLN A 234 -13.60 -8.29 20.08
CA GLN A 234 -13.04 -8.50 21.41
C GLN A 234 -14.09 -9.07 22.37
N GLY A 235 -15.35 -8.64 22.26
CA GLY A 235 -16.48 -9.23 23.00
C GLY A 235 -16.67 -10.72 22.69
N ILE A 236 -16.60 -11.09 21.40
CA ILE A 236 -16.63 -12.50 20.98
C ILE A 236 -15.44 -13.27 21.57
N LEU A 237 -14.24 -12.70 21.53
CA LEU A 237 -13.05 -13.31 22.13
C LEU A 237 -13.24 -13.55 23.63
N TYR A 238 -13.75 -12.56 24.36
CA TYR A 238 -14.01 -12.71 25.80
C TYR A 238 -15.06 -13.78 26.10
N SER A 239 -16.13 -13.85 25.32
CA SER A 239 -17.11 -14.92 25.46
C SER A 239 -16.51 -16.30 25.18
N LYS A 240 -15.68 -16.44 24.13
CA LYS A 240 -14.98 -17.70 23.82
C LYS A 240 -13.97 -18.13 24.89
N THR A 241 -13.47 -17.20 25.70
CA THR A 241 -12.50 -17.44 26.78
C THR A 241 -13.14 -17.43 28.17
N GLY A 242 -14.49 -17.48 28.27
CA GLY A 242 -15.24 -17.55 29.53
C GLY A 242 -15.25 -16.25 30.34
N ARG A 243 -14.94 -15.12 29.71
CA ARG A 243 -14.95 -13.78 30.33
C ARG A 243 -16.23 -13.03 29.94
N ASP A 244 -17.38 -13.69 30.15
CA ASP A 244 -18.69 -13.29 29.62
C ASP A 244 -19.18 -11.91 30.10
N GLU A 245 -18.89 -11.51 31.34
CA GLU A 245 -19.24 -10.15 31.82
C GLU A 245 -18.47 -9.06 31.06
N LYS A 246 -17.18 -9.29 30.74
CA LYS A 246 -16.42 -8.36 29.89
C LYS A 246 -16.96 -8.33 28.45
N ALA A 247 -17.36 -9.48 27.94
CA ALA A 247 -18.01 -9.58 26.63
C ALA A 247 -19.29 -8.72 26.58
N ILE A 248 -20.16 -8.86 27.57
CA ILE A 248 -21.42 -8.10 27.68
C ILE A 248 -21.14 -6.60 27.71
N ALA A 249 -20.17 -6.14 28.50
CA ALA A 249 -19.83 -4.72 28.60
C ALA A 249 -19.44 -4.11 27.23
N LEU A 250 -18.62 -4.82 26.45
CA LEU A 250 -18.23 -4.34 25.12
C LEU A 250 -19.38 -4.41 24.11
N LEU A 251 -20.14 -5.51 24.13
CA LEU A 251 -21.27 -5.70 23.22
C LEU A 251 -22.40 -4.68 23.48
N THR A 252 -22.59 -4.24 24.74
CA THR A 252 -23.53 -3.17 25.07
C THR A 252 -23.17 -1.85 24.41
N LEU A 253 -21.87 -1.48 24.43
CA LEU A 253 -21.40 -0.26 23.76
C LEU A 253 -21.59 -0.34 22.25
N ALA A 254 -21.24 -1.48 21.66
CA ALA A 254 -21.38 -1.68 20.22
C ALA A 254 -22.86 -1.65 19.78
N GLU A 255 -23.77 -2.32 20.51
CA GLU A 255 -25.20 -2.29 20.21
C GLU A 255 -25.75 -0.85 20.24
N SER A 256 -25.39 -0.07 21.27
CA SER A 256 -25.86 1.31 21.42
C SER A 256 -25.46 2.16 20.20
N TYR A 257 -24.25 1.97 19.69
CA TYR A 257 -23.78 2.66 18.50
C TYR A 257 -24.54 2.22 17.25
N PHE A 258 -24.63 0.90 16.99
CA PHE A 258 -25.28 0.40 15.79
C PHE A 258 -26.79 0.69 15.76
N MET A 259 -27.45 0.68 16.91
CA MET A 259 -28.85 1.13 17.05
C MET A 259 -29.03 2.59 16.65
N ALA A 260 -28.13 3.48 17.12
CA ALA A 260 -28.17 4.90 16.77
C ALA A 260 -27.92 5.15 15.27
N GLN A 261 -27.14 4.28 14.62
CA GLN A 261 -26.87 4.33 13.18
C GLN A 261 -27.88 3.55 12.34
N GLN A 262 -28.89 2.91 12.95
CA GLN A 262 -29.90 2.06 12.29
C GLN A 262 -29.30 0.89 11.50
N LEU A 263 -28.18 0.35 11.97
CA LEU A 263 -27.48 -0.78 11.37
C LEU A 263 -28.04 -2.09 11.94
N TRP A 264 -29.21 -2.48 11.46
CA TRP A 264 -30.01 -3.57 12.07
C TRP A 264 -29.37 -4.95 11.98
N MET A 265 -28.59 -5.20 10.93
CA MET A 265 -27.87 -6.46 10.74
C MET A 265 -26.79 -6.60 11.83
N GLU A 266 -26.01 -5.55 12.06
CA GLU A 266 -24.99 -5.47 13.09
C GLU A 266 -25.59 -5.57 14.49
N VAL A 267 -26.73 -4.93 14.72
CA VAL A 267 -27.48 -5.06 15.97
C VAL A 267 -27.88 -6.51 16.21
N SER A 268 -28.38 -7.22 15.17
CA SER A 268 -28.76 -8.61 15.26
C SER A 268 -27.57 -9.52 15.61
N GLU A 269 -26.44 -9.30 14.97
CA GLU A 269 -25.21 -10.06 15.26
C GLU A 269 -24.72 -9.82 16.70
N VAL A 270 -24.63 -8.56 17.12
CA VAL A 270 -24.22 -8.19 18.48
C VAL A 270 -25.13 -8.84 19.53
N ARG A 271 -26.45 -8.78 19.32
CA ARG A 271 -27.44 -9.36 20.22
C ARG A 271 -27.30 -10.87 20.36
N LEU A 272 -26.98 -11.56 19.27
CA LEU A 272 -26.71 -13.01 19.32
C LEU A 272 -25.49 -13.35 20.18
N TRP A 273 -24.40 -12.62 20.03
CA TRP A 273 -23.21 -12.82 20.84
C TRP A 273 -23.45 -12.43 22.30
N TRP A 274 -24.15 -11.36 22.55
CA TRP A 274 -24.55 -10.95 23.91
C TRP A 274 -25.45 -12.02 24.57
N ALA A 275 -26.46 -12.50 23.84
CA ALA A 275 -27.35 -13.56 24.35
C ALA A 275 -26.59 -14.87 24.63
N ASN A 276 -25.59 -15.22 23.82
CA ASN A 276 -24.75 -16.38 24.11
C ASN A 276 -23.93 -16.19 25.41
N ALA A 277 -23.39 -14.98 25.66
CA ALA A 277 -22.69 -14.68 26.91
C ALA A 277 -23.63 -14.72 28.13
N LEU A 278 -24.85 -14.19 28.00
CA LEU A 278 -25.88 -14.30 29.05
C LEU A 278 -26.26 -15.77 29.33
N LEU A 279 -26.37 -16.57 28.28
CA LEU A 279 -26.68 -17.99 28.42
C LEU A 279 -25.55 -18.77 29.11
N ALA A 280 -24.30 -18.39 28.85
CA ALA A 280 -23.13 -18.97 29.53
C ALA A 280 -23.14 -18.63 31.04
N LEU A 281 -23.57 -17.43 31.41
CA LEU A 281 -23.75 -17.00 32.80
C LEU A 281 -25.02 -17.58 33.48
N GLY A 282 -25.83 -18.38 32.77
CA GLY A 282 -27.08 -18.94 33.29
C GLY A 282 -28.27 -17.97 33.31
N ARG A 283 -28.14 -16.79 32.74
CA ARG A 283 -29.20 -15.74 32.65
C ARG A 283 -30.14 -16.05 31.47
N VAL A 284 -30.86 -17.15 31.56
CA VAL A 284 -31.58 -17.78 30.43
C VAL A 284 -32.70 -16.92 29.86
N ASP A 285 -33.48 -16.24 30.73
CA ASP A 285 -34.61 -15.40 30.27
C ASP A 285 -34.11 -14.13 29.58
N GLU A 286 -33.05 -13.53 30.11
CA GLU A 286 -32.41 -12.37 29.50
C GLU A 286 -31.73 -12.72 28.16
N ALA A 287 -31.09 -13.89 28.08
CA ALA A 287 -30.53 -14.40 26.84
C ALA A 287 -31.60 -14.57 25.76
N PHE A 288 -32.76 -15.09 26.12
CA PHE A 288 -33.89 -15.24 25.19
C PHE A 288 -34.39 -13.86 24.70
N ALA A 289 -34.68 -12.94 25.63
CA ALA A 289 -35.19 -11.62 25.30
C ALA A 289 -34.20 -10.85 24.42
N LYS A 290 -32.90 -10.95 24.70
CA LYS A 290 -31.86 -10.26 23.93
C LYS A 290 -31.64 -10.82 22.53
N GLY A 291 -31.69 -12.13 22.37
CA GLY A 291 -31.43 -12.83 21.12
C GLY A 291 -32.63 -12.98 20.18
N ASP A 292 -33.83 -12.60 20.60
CA ASP A 292 -35.05 -12.81 19.80
C ASP A 292 -35.38 -11.65 18.84
N TRP A 293 -34.76 -10.52 18.97
CA TRP A 293 -34.86 -9.27 18.18
C TRP A 293 -36.22 -8.96 17.50
N LEU A 294 -37.33 -9.42 18.09
CA LEU A 294 -38.68 -9.14 17.59
C LEU A 294 -39.03 -7.66 17.55
N ASP A 295 -38.26 -6.84 18.28
CA ASP A 295 -38.38 -5.38 18.35
C ASP A 295 -37.61 -4.64 17.24
N LEU A 296 -36.84 -5.36 16.40
CA LEU A 296 -36.12 -4.72 15.30
C LEU A 296 -37.03 -4.54 14.08
N PRO A 297 -36.93 -3.41 13.37
CA PRO A 297 -37.80 -3.09 12.22
C PRO A 297 -37.35 -3.79 10.94
N GLN A 298 -36.74 -4.98 11.05
CA GLN A 298 -36.20 -5.73 9.91
C GLN A 298 -36.93 -7.09 9.78
N PRO A 299 -37.58 -7.36 8.65
CA PRO A 299 -38.25 -8.63 8.42
C PRO A 299 -37.23 -9.78 8.21
N ASP A 300 -37.59 -10.99 8.67
CA ASP A 300 -36.71 -12.16 8.62
C ASP A 300 -36.15 -12.50 7.22
N HIS A 301 -36.89 -12.21 6.14
CA HIS A 301 -36.44 -12.50 4.78
C HIS A 301 -35.34 -11.55 4.27
N GLU A 302 -35.07 -10.47 4.99
CA GLU A 302 -33.97 -9.54 4.72
C GLU A 302 -32.72 -9.85 5.56
N VAL A 303 -32.84 -10.76 6.54
CA VAL A 303 -31.73 -11.18 7.40
C VAL A 303 -30.91 -12.28 6.72
N GLU A 304 -29.60 -12.21 6.83
CA GLU A 304 -28.72 -13.26 6.29
C GLU A 304 -29.09 -14.65 6.88
N PRO A 305 -29.14 -15.70 6.04
CA PRO A 305 -29.54 -17.05 6.49
C PRO A 305 -28.73 -17.57 7.69
N ILE A 306 -27.43 -17.19 7.77
CA ILE A 306 -26.59 -17.60 8.88
C ILE A 306 -27.01 -16.98 10.21
N LEU A 307 -27.42 -15.71 10.22
CA LEU A 307 -27.90 -15.05 11.44
C LEU A 307 -29.21 -15.68 11.92
N LEU A 308 -30.09 -16.05 10.99
CA LEU A 308 -31.31 -16.81 11.31
C LEU A 308 -30.98 -18.19 11.91
N ALA A 309 -30.02 -18.89 11.35
CA ALA A 309 -29.54 -20.15 11.88
C ALA A 309 -28.94 -20.00 13.30
N MET A 310 -28.13 -18.97 13.52
CA MET A 310 -27.56 -18.63 14.83
C MET A 310 -28.67 -18.30 15.85
N ARG A 311 -29.69 -17.52 15.45
CA ARG A 311 -30.87 -17.24 16.29
C ARG A 311 -31.61 -18.54 16.68
N ASN A 312 -31.86 -19.42 15.72
CA ASN A 312 -32.51 -20.69 15.98
C ASN A 312 -31.66 -21.60 16.89
N LEU A 313 -30.36 -21.63 16.69
CA LEU A 313 -29.41 -22.33 17.58
C LEU A 313 -29.48 -21.79 19.02
N LEU A 314 -29.52 -20.48 19.20
CA LEU A 314 -29.69 -19.83 20.49
C LEU A 314 -31.05 -20.18 21.12
N ARG A 315 -32.15 -20.05 20.36
CA ARG A 315 -33.48 -20.45 20.82
C ARG A 315 -33.54 -21.94 21.26
N GLY A 316 -32.95 -22.81 20.47
CA GLY A 316 -32.82 -24.23 20.82
C GLY A 316 -32.09 -24.43 22.15
N ALA A 317 -30.95 -23.74 22.34
CA ALA A 317 -30.19 -23.80 23.58
C ALA A 317 -30.95 -23.23 24.79
N VAL A 318 -31.71 -22.16 24.61
CA VAL A 318 -32.58 -21.59 25.66
C VAL A 318 -33.73 -22.53 26.01
N MET A 319 -34.37 -23.13 25.01
CA MET A 319 -35.47 -24.07 25.23
C MET A 319 -34.99 -25.34 25.94
N GLU A 320 -33.80 -25.84 25.60
CA GLU A 320 -33.15 -26.94 26.33
C GLU A 320 -33.00 -26.61 27.81
N ARG A 321 -32.46 -25.43 28.13
CA ARG A 321 -32.27 -24.96 29.52
C ARG A 321 -33.59 -24.77 30.29
N LYS A 322 -34.66 -24.41 29.57
CA LYS A 322 -36.01 -24.26 30.15
C LYS A 322 -36.77 -25.57 30.25
N GLY A 323 -36.21 -26.71 29.89
CA GLY A 323 -36.86 -28.02 29.88
C GLY A 323 -37.92 -28.20 28.79
N ARG A 324 -37.98 -27.28 27.80
CA ARG A 324 -38.91 -27.34 26.65
C ARG A 324 -38.27 -28.11 25.49
N TYR A 325 -38.00 -29.38 25.73
CA TYR A 325 -37.13 -30.18 24.86
C TYR A 325 -37.64 -30.36 23.43
N GLN A 326 -38.97 -30.50 23.21
CA GLN A 326 -39.49 -30.60 21.84
C GLN A 326 -39.24 -29.31 21.06
N GLN A 327 -39.49 -28.14 21.67
CA GLN A 327 -39.21 -26.85 21.02
C GLN A 327 -37.71 -26.66 20.76
N ALA A 328 -36.85 -27.18 21.64
CA ALA A 328 -35.42 -27.16 21.40
C ALA A 328 -35.03 -27.92 20.13
N VAL A 329 -35.60 -29.16 19.95
CA VAL A 329 -35.38 -29.94 18.73
C VAL A 329 -35.87 -29.18 17.49
N ASP A 330 -37.10 -28.65 17.53
CA ASP A 330 -37.71 -27.96 16.40
C ASP A 330 -36.85 -26.78 15.93
N TYR A 331 -36.33 -25.95 16.85
CA TYR A 331 -35.44 -24.83 16.50
C TYR A 331 -34.08 -25.29 15.96
N ILE A 332 -33.52 -26.38 16.49
CA ILE A 332 -32.23 -26.90 16.03
C ILE A 332 -32.35 -27.48 14.61
N GLU A 333 -33.45 -28.21 14.32
CA GLU A 333 -33.71 -28.73 12.97
C GLU A 333 -33.82 -27.61 11.93
N LEU A 334 -34.34 -26.42 12.29
CA LEU A 334 -34.36 -25.25 11.42
C LEU A 334 -32.98 -24.63 11.21
N ALA A 335 -32.04 -24.77 12.15
CA ALA A 335 -30.70 -24.21 12.05
C ALA A 335 -29.73 -25.09 11.23
N ILE A 336 -29.82 -26.42 11.37
CA ILE A 336 -28.87 -27.39 10.80
C ILE A 336 -28.62 -27.21 9.31
N PRO A 337 -29.63 -27.04 8.41
CA PRO A 337 -29.38 -26.96 6.97
C PRO A 337 -28.40 -25.88 6.57
N THR A 338 -28.43 -24.72 7.24
CA THR A 338 -27.53 -23.61 6.99
C THR A 338 -26.14 -23.84 7.60
N LEU A 339 -26.04 -24.63 8.68
CA LEU A 339 -24.80 -24.87 9.42
C LEU A 339 -23.93 -25.99 8.83
N THR A 340 -24.39 -26.71 7.79
CA THR A 340 -23.66 -27.86 7.20
C THR A 340 -22.42 -27.47 6.42
N SER A 341 -22.19 -26.19 6.10
CA SER A 341 -20.99 -25.74 5.42
C SER A 341 -19.73 -25.86 6.30
N GLU A 342 -18.57 -26.05 5.69
CA GLU A 342 -17.27 -26.17 6.38
C GLU A 342 -17.00 -24.97 7.32
N ALA A 343 -17.44 -23.79 6.95
CA ALA A 343 -17.26 -22.58 7.75
C ALA A 343 -18.01 -22.57 9.10
N HIS A 344 -18.96 -23.46 9.32
CA HIS A 344 -19.88 -23.43 10.48
C HIS A 344 -19.86 -24.69 11.34
N GLN A 345 -18.86 -25.55 11.16
CA GLN A 345 -18.76 -26.86 11.84
C GLN A 345 -18.82 -26.76 13.37
N GLU A 346 -18.24 -25.69 13.97
CA GLU A 346 -18.33 -25.47 15.42
C GLU A 346 -19.79 -25.26 15.87
N MET A 347 -20.57 -24.49 15.10
CA MET A 347 -21.98 -24.25 15.40
C MET A 347 -22.83 -25.51 15.15
N LEU A 348 -22.49 -26.26 14.10
CA LEU A 348 -23.14 -27.53 13.79
C LEU A 348 -22.90 -28.56 14.90
N ALA A 349 -21.68 -28.67 15.41
CA ALA A 349 -21.39 -29.53 16.56
C ALA A 349 -22.25 -29.13 17.80
N LYS A 350 -22.31 -27.81 18.09
CA LYS A 350 -23.15 -27.28 19.18
C LYS A 350 -24.64 -27.63 18.96
N ALA A 351 -25.13 -27.54 17.72
CA ALA A 351 -26.50 -27.91 17.35
C ALA A 351 -26.77 -29.38 17.65
N TYR A 352 -25.94 -30.31 17.17
CA TYR A 352 -26.08 -31.73 17.42
C TYR A 352 -26.03 -32.08 18.91
N ARG A 353 -25.17 -31.43 19.69
CA ARG A 353 -25.10 -31.61 21.13
C ARG A 353 -26.43 -31.25 21.83
N ILE A 354 -27.00 -30.08 21.49
CA ILE A 354 -28.28 -29.60 22.06
C ILE A 354 -29.41 -30.55 21.66
N GLU A 355 -29.48 -30.91 20.38
CA GLU A 355 -30.50 -31.82 19.85
C GLU A 355 -30.44 -33.18 20.52
N SER A 356 -29.24 -33.75 20.65
CA SER A 356 -29.03 -35.03 21.35
C SER A 356 -29.52 -34.98 22.80
N SER A 357 -29.14 -33.93 23.54
CA SER A 357 -29.55 -33.71 24.93
C SER A 357 -31.06 -33.58 25.07
N ALA A 358 -31.71 -32.81 24.19
CA ALA A 358 -33.15 -32.64 24.18
C ALA A 358 -33.88 -33.93 23.84
N LEU A 359 -33.43 -34.68 22.81
CA LEU A 359 -34.00 -35.98 22.44
C LEU A 359 -33.87 -37.02 23.55
N LYS A 360 -32.75 -37.05 24.28
CA LYS A 360 -32.55 -37.88 25.45
C LYS A 360 -33.61 -37.60 26.52
N SER A 361 -33.84 -36.33 26.80
CA SER A 361 -34.83 -35.89 27.80
C SER A 361 -36.26 -36.18 27.39
N LEU A 362 -36.53 -36.32 26.09
CA LEU A 362 -37.80 -36.76 25.51
C LEU A 362 -37.95 -38.30 25.50
N GLY A 363 -36.97 -39.07 25.97
CA GLY A 363 -36.98 -40.53 25.91
C GLY A 363 -36.67 -41.11 24.53
N ARG A 364 -36.30 -40.31 23.55
CA ARG A 364 -35.98 -40.75 22.16
C ARG A 364 -34.50 -41.15 22.05
N TYR A 365 -34.11 -42.20 22.80
CA TYR A 365 -32.71 -42.58 23.02
C TYR A 365 -31.96 -42.93 21.74
N GLN A 366 -32.59 -43.64 20.78
CA GLN A 366 -31.95 -44.02 19.52
C GLN A 366 -31.60 -42.78 18.68
N ALA A 367 -32.53 -41.85 18.54
CA ALA A 367 -32.30 -40.60 17.83
C ALA A 367 -31.23 -39.72 18.55
N SER A 368 -31.30 -39.68 19.89
CA SER A 368 -30.29 -39.01 20.70
C SER A 368 -28.89 -39.57 20.45
N LEU A 369 -28.74 -40.91 20.40
CA LEU A 369 -27.44 -41.53 20.14
C LEU A 369 -26.90 -41.16 18.76
N GLN A 370 -27.72 -41.20 17.72
CA GLN A 370 -27.33 -40.80 16.37
C GLN A 370 -26.82 -39.32 16.33
N LYS A 371 -27.51 -38.44 17.05
CA LYS A 371 -27.07 -37.01 17.10
C LYS A 371 -25.80 -36.83 17.94
N LEU A 372 -25.62 -37.64 18.99
CA LEU A 372 -24.39 -37.65 19.78
C LEU A 372 -23.19 -38.13 18.96
N GLU A 373 -23.37 -39.16 18.15
CA GLU A 373 -22.34 -39.65 17.22
C GLU A 373 -21.95 -38.53 16.24
N ARG A 374 -22.93 -37.86 15.63
CA ARG A 374 -22.68 -36.70 14.75
C ARG A 374 -21.97 -35.57 15.47
N TYR A 375 -22.36 -35.29 16.71
CA TYR A 375 -21.64 -34.29 17.52
C TYR A 375 -20.17 -34.66 17.70
N ILE A 376 -19.89 -35.92 18.09
CA ILE A 376 -18.51 -36.38 18.33
C ILE A 376 -17.67 -36.29 17.05
N GLU A 377 -18.20 -36.79 15.92
CA GLU A 377 -17.54 -36.71 14.62
C GLU A 377 -17.19 -35.24 14.24
N THR A 378 -18.21 -34.39 14.29
CA THR A 378 -18.04 -32.97 13.91
C THR A 378 -17.10 -32.22 14.88
N TYR A 379 -17.23 -32.51 16.19
CA TYR A 379 -16.38 -31.90 17.20
C TYR A 379 -14.91 -32.32 17.06
N GLN A 380 -14.66 -33.60 16.79
CA GLN A 380 -13.29 -34.10 16.55
C GLN A 380 -12.67 -33.45 15.30
N GLN A 381 -13.46 -33.29 14.26
CA GLN A 381 -12.98 -32.61 13.05
C GLN A 381 -12.60 -31.15 13.35
N VAL A 382 -13.45 -30.41 14.03
CA VAL A 382 -13.17 -29.01 14.43
C VAL A 382 -11.92 -28.91 15.31
N GLU A 383 -11.77 -29.83 16.27
CA GLU A 383 -10.60 -29.83 17.17
C GLU A 383 -9.31 -30.16 16.41
N LEU A 384 -9.35 -31.11 15.46
CA LEU A 384 -8.21 -31.43 14.60
C LEU A 384 -7.82 -30.25 13.72
N GLU A 385 -8.78 -29.54 13.14
CA GLU A 385 -8.56 -28.33 12.34
C GLU A 385 -7.91 -27.22 13.19
N LEU A 386 -8.47 -26.96 14.38
CA LEU A 386 -7.91 -25.96 15.30
C LEU A 386 -6.49 -26.31 15.78
N GLN A 387 -6.22 -27.59 16.04
CA GLN A 387 -4.87 -28.05 16.39
C GLN A 387 -3.92 -27.92 15.19
N GLY A 388 -4.38 -28.27 14.00
CA GLY A 388 -3.64 -28.07 12.75
C GLY A 388 -3.27 -26.60 12.55
N HIS A 389 -4.23 -25.71 12.67
CA HIS A 389 -4.02 -24.26 12.54
C HIS A 389 -3.02 -23.73 13.59
N ARG A 390 -3.18 -24.12 14.87
CA ARG A 390 -2.26 -23.72 15.95
C ARG A 390 -0.84 -24.22 15.71
N ARG A 391 -0.68 -25.49 15.30
CA ARG A 391 0.63 -26.08 15.00
C ARG A 391 1.33 -25.37 13.85
N LEU A 392 0.58 -25.10 12.78
CA LEU A 392 1.11 -24.46 11.59
C LEU A 392 1.41 -22.98 11.83
N GLN A 393 0.61 -22.29 12.64
CA GLN A 393 0.89 -20.94 13.13
C GLN A 393 2.21 -20.91 13.90
N MET A 394 2.43 -21.85 14.83
CA MET A 394 3.66 -21.94 15.61
C MET A 394 4.89 -22.13 14.70
N LEU A 395 4.77 -22.97 13.66
CA LEU A 395 5.83 -23.15 12.65
C LEU A 395 6.10 -21.87 11.85
N LEU A 396 5.05 -21.16 11.44
CA LEU A 396 5.16 -19.88 10.73
C LEU A 396 5.80 -18.78 11.60
N GLU A 397 5.41 -18.68 12.87
CA GLU A 397 6.00 -17.74 13.83
C GLU A 397 7.48 -18.08 14.05
N GLN A 398 7.81 -19.36 14.19
CA GLN A 398 9.20 -19.80 14.33
C GLN A 398 10.04 -19.48 13.08
N ASP A 399 9.49 -19.67 11.87
CA ASP A 399 10.18 -19.32 10.62
C ASP A 399 10.37 -17.80 10.49
N LEU A 400 9.33 -17.03 10.81
CA LEU A 400 9.41 -15.56 10.82
C LEU A 400 10.43 -15.04 11.85
N ASP A 401 10.49 -15.63 13.04
CA ASP A 401 11.48 -15.28 14.06
C ASP A 401 12.88 -15.66 13.61
N GLN A 402 13.06 -16.80 12.96
CA GLN A 402 14.34 -17.18 12.36
C GLN A 402 14.75 -16.19 11.27
N GLN A 403 13.85 -15.84 10.33
CA GLN A 403 14.12 -14.86 9.28
C GLN A 403 14.43 -13.47 9.87
N LYS A 404 13.73 -13.06 10.93
CA LYS A 404 13.99 -11.80 11.63
C LYS A 404 15.39 -11.81 12.27
N GLN A 405 15.74 -12.88 12.98
CA GLN A 405 17.07 -13.04 13.56
C GLN A 405 18.16 -13.08 12.49
N GLU A 406 17.92 -13.74 11.37
CA GLU A 406 18.87 -13.79 10.25
C GLU A 406 19.05 -12.41 9.61
N ASN A 407 17.94 -11.67 9.40
CA ASN A 407 17.98 -10.29 8.92
C ASN A 407 18.70 -9.34 9.90
N GLU A 408 18.47 -9.48 11.20
CA GLU A 408 19.20 -8.72 12.22
C GLU A 408 20.70 -9.06 12.20
N ARG A 409 21.06 -10.35 12.10
CA ARG A 409 22.45 -10.79 11.93
C ARG A 409 23.09 -10.22 10.65
N LEU A 410 22.35 -10.24 9.54
CA LEU A 410 22.81 -9.65 8.29
C LEU A 410 22.98 -8.13 8.39
N GLN A 411 22.09 -7.44 9.07
CA GLN A 411 22.23 -5.99 9.32
C GLN A 411 23.43 -5.67 10.19
N VAL A 412 23.63 -6.44 11.27
CA VAL A 412 24.83 -6.30 12.13
C VAL A 412 26.09 -6.58 11.33
N ARG A 413 26.10 -7.64 10.52
CA ARG A 413 27.25 -8.00 9.67
C ARG A 413 27.53 -6.92 8.61
N ARG A 414 26.50 -6.35 8.00
CA ARG A 414 26.62 -5.20 7.09
C ARG A 414 27.18 -3.96 7.78
N LYS A 415 26.70 -3.66 8.98
CA LYS A 415 27.24 -2.55 9.79
C LYS A 415 28.71 -2.75 10.14
N MET A 416 29.09 -3.97 10.54
CA MET A 416 30.50 -4.30 10.83
C MET A 416 31.37 -4.17 9.59
N GLN A 417 30.93 -4.69 8.43
CA GLN A 417 31.64 -4.55 7.16
C GLN A 417 31.77 -3.08 6.73
N GLN A 418 30.72 -2.28 6.92
CA GLN A 418 30.78 -0.84 6.65
C GLN A 418 31.75 -0.10 7.56
N GLN A 419 31.79 -0.47 8.86
CA GLN A 419 32.75 0.08 9.81
C GLN A 419 34.18 -0.35 9.47
N GLU A 420 34.39 -1.60 9.10
CA GLU A 420 35.69 -2.11 8.68
C GLU A 420 36.16 -1.41 7.39
N LEU A 421 35.28 -1.27 6.39
CA LEU A 421 35.58 -0.51 5.18
C LEU A 421 35.88 0.96 5.50
N ALA A 422 35.09 1.60 6.36
CA ALA A 422 35.33 2.98 6.79
C ALA A 422 36.68 3.13 7.55
N ALA A 423 37.03 2.13 8.38
CA ALA A 423 38.33 2.11 9.08
C ALA A 423 39.49 1.91 8.11
N LEU A 424 39.33 1.00 7.10
CA LEU A 424 40.33 0.82 6.05
C LEU A 424 40.49 2.05 5.18
N GLU A 425 39.39 2.73 4.83
CA GLU A 425 39.43 3.99 4.10
C GLU A 425 40.04 5.12 4.92
N ALA A 426 39.73 5.19 6.22
CA ALA A 426 40.37 6.12 7.13
C ALA A 426 41.88 5.84 7.23
N ALA A 427 42.28 4.59 7.43
CA ALA A 427 43.69 4.17 7.44
C ALA A 427 44.38 4.48 6.10
N ARG A 428 43.68 4.26 4.97
CA ARG A 428 44.19 4.64 3.63
C ARG A 428 44.35 6.16 3.50
N ARG A 429 43.38 6.93 3.97
CA ARG A 429 43.47 8.41 4.02
C ARG A 429 44.63 8.88 4.89
N TRP A 430 44.81 8.30 6.07
CA TRP A 430 45.94 8.61 6.95
C TRP A 430 47.27 8.25 6.31
N ARG A 431 47.39 7.10 5.64
CA ARG A 431 48.61 6.72 4.89
C ARG A 431 48.85 7.67 3.72
N MET A 432 47.79 8.03 2.97
CA MET A 432 47.90 9.02 1.90
C MET A 432 48.31 10.38 2.43
N MET A 433 47.73 10.86 3.54
CA MET A 433 48.13 12.10 4.17
C MET A 433 49.60 12.05 4.68
N ALA A 434 50.01 10.94 5.28
CA ALA A 434 51.40 10.76 5.71
C ALA A 434 52.38 10.76 4.51
N VAL A 435 51.99 10.10 3.41
CA VAL A 435 52.79 10.14 2.17
C VAL A 435 52.79 11.56 1.57
N VAL A 436 51.62 12.22 1.51
CA VAL A 436 51.53 13.62 1.02
C VAL A 436 52.32 14.56 1.92
N PHE A 437 52.28 14.37 3.24
CA PHE A 437 53.05 15.15 4.20
C PHE A 437 54.56 14.86 4.05
N GLY A 438 54.96 13.59 3.89
CA GLY A 438 56.33 13.20 3.63
C GLY A 438 56.85 13.72 2.30
N VAL A 439 56.04 13.61 1.23
CA VAL A 439 56.33 14.19 -0.08
C VAL A 439 56.34 15.73 -0.03
N GLY A 440 55.42 16.33 0.74
CA GLY A 440 55.37 17.77 0.97
C GLY A 440 56.64 18.28 1.70
N MET A 441 57.10 17.56 2.71
CA MET A 441 58.38 17.86 3.37
C MET A 441 59.56 17.70 2.41
N LEU A 442 59.58 16.62 1.61
CA LEU A 442 60.61 16.39 0.62
C LEU A 442 60.59 17.49 -0.46
N MET A 443 59.39 17.90 -0.89
CA MET A 443 59.21 18.99 -1.83
C MET A 443 59.59 20.35 -1.24
N LEU A 444 59.30 20.60 0.03
CA LEU A 444 59.77 21.81 0.72
C LEU A 444 61.32 21.86 0.80
N VAL A 445 61.93 20.73 1.07
CA VAL A 445 63.39 20.60 1.02
C VAL A 445 63.90 20.77 -0.40
N LEU A 446 63.24 20.18 -1.39
CA LEU A 446 63.61 20.34 -2.82
C LEU A 446 63.33 21.76 -3.31
N LEU A 447 62.20 22.38 -2.94
CA LEU A 447 61.87 23.78 -3.25
C LEU A 447 62.86 24.75 -2.57
N TYR A 448 63.28 24.47 -1.35
CA TYR A 448 64.36 25.20 -0.67
C TYR A 448 65.69 25.09 -1.44
N GLN A 449 65.95 23.90 -2.04
CA GLN A 449 67.12 23.70 -2.92
C GLN A 449 66.90 24.25 -4.33
N LEU A 450 65.62 24.24 -4.84
CA LEU A 450 65.29 24.73 -6.19
C LEU A 450 64.94 26.20 -6.25
N GLN A 451 64.72 26.91 -5.12
CA GLN A 451 64.65 28.38 -5.09
C GLN A 451 65.92 29.04 -5.60
N ARG A 452 66.97 28.25 -5.85
CA ARG A 452 68.20 28.66 -6.55
C ARG A 452 68.16 28.48 -8.07
N GLY A 453 67.17 27.85 -8.61
CA GLY A 453 67.10 27.60 -10.06
C GLY A 453 65.67 27.76 -10.61
N ARG A 454 65.42 28.86 -11.24
CA ARG A 454 64.18 29.19 -11.97
C ARG A 454 63.89 28.20 -13.09
N THR A 455 62.66 27.69 -13.16
CA THR A 455 61.99 27.51 -14.46
C THR A 455 60.46 27.37 -14.30
N LEU A 456 59.73 28.13 -15.06
CA LEU A 456 58.30 28.14 -15.30
C LEU A 456 57.80 26.72 -15.63
N ARG A 457 57.07 26.06 -14.72
CA ARG A 457 56.26 24.92 -15.10
C ARG A 457 54.91 25.44 -15.56
N GLN A 458 54.61 25.21 -16.82
CA GLN A 458 53.27 25.39 -17.38
C GLN A 458 52.25 24.57 -16.56
N LEU A 459 51.22 25.25 -16.08
CA LEU A 459 50.10 24.63 -15.39
C LEU A 459 49.39 23.71 -16.38
N THR A 460 49.25 22.44 -16.07
CA THR A 460 48.38 21.52 -16.82
C THR A 460 46.97 22.10 -16.80
N LEU A 461 46.39 22.23 -17.98
CA LEU A 461 45.07 22.85 -18.20
C LEU A 461 43.98 21.83 -18.50
N THR A 462 44.30 20.53 -18.34
CA THR A 462 43.42 19.40 -18.62
C THR A 462 43.16 18.58 -17.36
N ASP A 463 42.02 17.89 -17.30
CA ASP A 463 41.68 16.90 -16.29
C ASP A 463 42.32 15.57 -16.68
N GLU A 464 43.13 15.01 -15.80
CA GLU A 464 43.96 13.83 -16.11
C GLU A 464 43.11 12.57 -16.34
N LEU A 465 41.95 12.48 -15.69
CA LEU A 465 41.07 11.32 -15.84
C LEU A 465 40.29 11.38 -17.15
N THR A 466 39.64 12.52 -17.39
CA THR A 466 38.69 12.65 -18.50
C THR A 466 39.30 13.22 -19.77
N GLY A 467 40.49 13.81 -19.69
CA GLY A 467 41.20 14.44 -20.83
C GLY A 467 40.57 15.72 -21.36
N ILE A 468 39.45 16.17 -20.82
CA ILE A 468 38.84 17.45 -21.13
C ILE A 468 39.47 18.57 -20.28
N GLN A 469 39.01 19.79 -20.46
CA GLN A 469 39.48 20.91 -19.62
C GLN A 469 39.16 20.62 -18.15
N ASN A 470 40.13 20.89 -17.30
CA ASN A 470 39.89 20.83 -15.87
C ASN A 470 39.06 22.05 -15.39
N ARG A 471 38.61 22.00 -14.15
CA ARG A 471 37.78 23.03 -13.54
C ARG A 471 38.38 24.45 -13.74
N ARG A 472 39.70 24.60 -13.53
CA ARG A 472 40.35 25.89 -13.65
C ARG A 472 40.31 26.43 -15.08
N GLN A 473 40.62 25.59 -16.06
CA GLN A 473 40.65 25.99 -17.47
C GLN A 473 39.25 26.35 -17.98
N VAL A 474 38.22 25.52 -17.65
CA VAL A 474 36.87 25.84 -18.09
C VAL A 474 36.34 27.08 -17.42
N GLN A 475 36.71 27.37 -16.16
CA GLN A 475 36.35 28.61 -15.48
C GLN A 475 37.04 29.81 -16.10
N LEU A 476 38.34 29.74 -16.37
CA LEU A 476 39.05 30.82 -17.07
C LEU A 476 38.45 31.13 -18.45
N GLN A 477 38.07 30.11 -19.19
CA GLN A 477 37.38 30.28 -20.47
C GLN A 477 35.96 30.83 -20.30
N ALA A 478 35.24 30.40 -19.29
CA ALA A 478 33.91 30.92 -18.96
C ALA A 478 33.97 32.40 -18.60
N GLU A 479 34.99 32.83 -17.82
CA GLU A 479 35.22 34.24 -17.49
C GLU A 479 35.53 35.07 -18.73
N ALA A 480 36.43 34.58 -19.60
CA ALA A 480 36.75 35.25 -20.84
C ALA A 480 35.53 35.40 -21.77
N LEU A 481 34.71 34.37 -21.91
CA LEU A 481 33.47 34.38 -22.69
C LEU A 481 32.41 35.30 -22.08
N PHE A 482 32.29 35.29 -20.75
CA PHE A 482 31.37 36.15 -20.01
C PHE A 482 31.71 37.64 -20.21
N LEU A 483 32.97 37.98 -20.10
CA LEU A 483 33.42 39.37 -20.36
C LEU A 483 33.13 39.78 -21.81
N ARG A 484 33.31 38.89 -22.77
CA ARG A 484 32.97 39.16 -24.19
C ARG A 484 31.47 39.34 -24.40
N ALA A 485 30.63 38.55 -23.72
CA ALA A 485 29.18 38.73 -23.76
C ALA A 485 28.76 40.04 -23.10
N LYS A 486 29.34 40.39 -21.95
CA LYS A 486 29.09 41.61 -21.20
C LYS A 486 29.50 42.88 -21.96
N SER A 487 30.58 42.81 -22.74
CA SER A 487 31.06 43.93 -23.59
C SER A 487 30.38 44.01 -24.96
N GLY A 488 29.39 43.16 -25.26
CA GLY A 488 28.67 43.14 -26.52
C GLY A 488 29.42 42.51 -27.71
N HIS A 489 30.62 41.92 -27.47
CA HIS A 489 31.39 41.21 -28.51
C HIS A 489 30.95 39.75 -28.72
N LEU A 490 29.93 39.31 -27.99
CA LEU A 490 29.31 38.02 -28.13
C LEU A 490 27.79 38.15 -27.90
N ASN A 491 26.98 37.88 -28.94
CA ASN A 491 25.55 38.12 -28.89
C ASN A 491 24.81 37.22 -27.88
N HIS A 492 25.28 35.98 -27.72
CA HIS A 492 24.70 35.03 -26.79
C HIS A 492 25.81 34.20 -26.14
N LEU A 493 25.63 33.88 -24.89
CA LEU A 493 26.47 32.91 -24.17
C LEU A 493 25.52 32.06 -23.31
N SER A 494 25.55 30.75 -23.51
CA SER A 494 24.84 29.83 -22.65
C SER A 494 25.80 28.90 -21.91
N VAL A 495 25.44 28.54 -20.69
CA VAL A 495 26.18 27.62 -19.83
C VAL A 495 25.28 26.47 -19.48
N LEU A 496 25.80 25.24 -19.60
CA LEU A 496 25.15 24.04 -19.12
C LEU A 496 25.95 23.48 -17.94
N ILE A 497 25.24 23.05 -16.91
CA ILE A 497 25.77 22.18 -15.85
C ILE A 497 25.17 20.82 -16.05
N VAL A 498 26.03 19.83 -16.19
CA VAL A 498 25.67 18.42 -16.44
C VAL A 498 26.16 17.59 -15.27
N ASP A 499 25.31 16.76 -14.72
CA ASP A 499 25.65 15.88 -13.59
C ASP A 499 25.15 14.47 -13.86
N ILE A 500 25.98 13.49 -13.52
CA ILE A 500 25.62 12.07 -13.73
C ILE A 500 24.69 11.58 -12.63
N ASP A 501 23.51 11.24 -13.01
CA ASP A 501 22.48 10.78 -12.09
C ASP A 501 22.90 9.49 -11.36
N HIS A 502 22.81 9.54 -10.03
CA HIS A 502 23.13 8.39 -9.16
C HIS A 502 24.57 7.84 -9.32
N PHE A 503 25.54 8.65 -9.68
CA PHE A 503 26.93 8.22 -9.91
C PHE A 503 27.53 7.47 -8.70
N LYS A 504 27.18 7.87 -7.48
CA LYS A 504 27.57 7.15 -6.27
C LYS A 504 27.15 5.68 -6.31
N ARG A 505 25.95 5.38 -6.85
CA ARG A 505 25.49 3.97 -6.99
C ARG A 505 26.32 3.18 -7.99
N VAL A 506 26.85 3.84 -9.00
CA VAL A 506 27.80 3.20 -9.93
C VAL A 506 29.05 2.82 -9.17
N ASN A 507 29.66 3.76 -8.43
CA ASN A 507 30.83 3.51 -7.60
C ASN A 507 30.60 2.43 -6.54
N ASP A 508 29.47 2.51 -5.83
CA ASP A 508 29.13 1.58 -4.75
C ASP A 508 28.89 0.14 -5.25
N ARG A 509 28.40 -0.01 -6.48
CA ARG A 509 28.10 -1.34 -7.05
C ARG A 509 29.22 -1.93 -7.90
N LEU A 510 29.93 -1.10 -8.63
CA LEU A 510 30.88 -1.54 -9.65
C LEU A 510 32.33 -1.12 -9.33
N GLY A 511 32.53 -0.37 -8.24
CA GLY A 511 33.85 0.12 -7.82
C GLY A 511 34.28 1.40 -8.52
N HIS A 512 35.25 2.11 -7.92
CA HIS A 512 35.75 3.40 -8.41
C HIS A 512 36.36 3.36 -9.80
N LEU A 513 37.05 2.25 -10.14
CA LEU A 513 37.62 2.08 -11.49
C LEU A 513 36.54 2.10 -12.59
N MET A 514 35.38 1.52 -12.30
CA MET A 514 34.26 1.56 -13.24
C MET A 514 33.62 2.96 -13.27
N GLY A 515 33.51 3.63 -12.11
CA GLY A 515 33.07 5.03 -12.05
C GLY A 515 33.99 5.95 -12.87
N ASP A 516 35.30 5.76 -12.78
CA ASP A 516 36.28 6.49 -13.58
C ASP A 516 36.09 6.26 -15.09
N LYS A 517 35.81 5.02 -15.50
CA LYS A 517 35.48 4.69 -16.88
C LYS A 517 34.18 5.38 -17.33
N VAL A 518 33.14 5.36 -16.50
CA VAL A 518 31.88 6.06 -16.75
C VAL A 518 32.14 7.56 -16.91
N LEU A 519 32.92 8.19 -16.02
CA LEU A 519 33.27 9.60 -16.12
C LEU A 519 33.99 9.94 -17.44
N THR A 520 34.93 9.09 -17.82
CA THR A 520 35.69 9.27 -19.06
C THR A 520 34.79 9.16 -20.30
N ASP A 521 33.93 8.13 -20.33
CA ASP A 521 33.04 7.89 -21.47
C ASP A 521 31.93 8.94 -21.58
N VAL A 522 31.39 9.42 -20.45
CA VAL A 522 30.45 10.54 -20.41
C VAL A 522 31.13 11.83 -20.89
N ALA A 523 32.36 12.14 -20.42
CA ALA A 523 33.10 13.30 -20.86
C ALA A 523 33.33 13.27 -22.38
N ARG A 524 33.70 12.12 -22.92
CA ARG A 524 33.87 11.89 -24.35
C ARG A 524 32.56 12.09 -25.12
N THR A 525 31.47 11.58 -24.62
CA THR A 525 30.13 11.70 -25.21
C THR A 525 29.67 13.15 -25.23
N ILE A 526 29.86 13.87 -24.12
CA ILE A 526 29.59 15.33 -24.08
C ILE A 526 30.43 16.06 -25.12
N SER A 527 31.76 15.83 -25.14
CA SER A 527 32.66 16.48 -26.08
C SER A 527 32.30 16.22 -27.54
N ALA A 528 31.93 14.99 -27.88
CA ALA A 528 31.48 14.60 -29.22
C ALA A 528 30.16 15.26 -29.63
N SER A 529 29.36 15.67 -28.67
CA SER A 529 28.09 16.39 -28.89
C SER A 529 28.27 17.88 -29.15
N LEU A 530 29.50 18.40 -29.05
CA LEU A 530 29.80 19.85 -29.10
C LEU A 530 30.44 20.26 -30.43
N ARG A 531 30.32 21.54 -30.78
CA ARG A 531 30.96 22.13 -31.96
C ARG A 531 32.37 22.62 -31.60
N GLY A 532 33.22 22.92 -32.61
CA GLY A 532 34.61 23.30 -32.40
C GLY A 532 34.81 24.59 -31.56
N GLN A 533 33.82 25.48 -31.51
CA GLN A 533 33.87 26.69 -30.67
C GLN A 533 33.32 26.46 -29.23
N ASP A 534 32.57 25.40 -29.00
CA ASP A 534 32.03 25.08 -27.68
C ASP A 534 33.15 24.54 -26.79
N ARG A 535 32.98 24.63 -25.49
CA ARG A 535 33.97 24.18 -24.52
C ARG A 535 33.30 23.31 -23.48
N VAL A 536 34.01 22.29 -23.04
CA VAL A 536 33.59 21.45 -21.93
C VAL A 536 34.74 21.24 -20.97
N GLY A 537 34.43 21.26 -19.69
CA GLY A 537 35.37 20.91 -18.64
C GLY A 537 34.72 20.21 -17.49
N ARG A 538 35.50 19.45 -16.74
CA ARG A 538 35.05 18.80 -15.52
C ARG A 538 35.05 19.83 -14.39
N ASN A 539 33.85 20.12 -13.86
CA ASN A 539 33.66 21.13 -12.83
C ASN A 539 33.79 20.58 -11.40
N GLY A 540 33.56 19.28 -11.23
CA GLY A 540 33.61 18.56 -9.96
C GLY A 540 33.74 17.07 -10.15
N GLY A 541 33.47 16.28 -9.13
CA GLY A 541 33.60 14.82 -9.16
C GLY A 541 32.88 14.16 -10.33
N GLU A 542 31.57 14.40 -10.46
CA GLU A 542 30.67 13.85 -11.49
C GLU A 542 30.00 14.93 -12.33
N GLU A 543 30.43 16.17 -12.14
CA GLU A 543 29.87 17.38 -12.79
C GLU A 543 30.71 17.86 -13.95
N PHE A 544 30.07 18.28 -15.02
CA PHE A 544 30.67 18.88 -16.20
C PHE A 544 30.03 20.25 -16.46
N MET A 545 30.86 21.17 -16.89
CA MET A 545 30.42 22.48 -17.35
C MET A 545 30.65 22.59 -18.86
N VAL A 546 29.60 22.97 -19.59
CA VAL A 546 29.64 23.21 -21.03
C VAL A 546 29.38 24.69 -21.30
N LEU A 547 30.20 25.28 -22.14
CA LEU A 547 30.10 26.68 -22.55
C LEU A 547 29.75 26.73 -24.04
N LEU A 548 28.68 27.44 -24.37
CA LEU A 548 28.11 27.54 -25.71
C LEU A 548 28.12 29.01 -26.17
N PRO A 549 29.26 29.51 -26.70
CA PRO A 549 29.33 30.87 -27.24
C PRO A 549 28.48 31.00 -28.51
N GLY A 550 27.65 32.03 -28.59
CA GLY A 550 26.76 32.28 -29.71
C GLY A 550 25.45 31.54 -29.69
N ALA A 551 25.20 30.69 -28.69
CA ALA A 551 23.97 29.92 -28.59
C ALA A 551 22.93 30.63 -27.69
N PRO A 552 21.74 31.01 -28.21
CA PRO A 552 20.60 31.41 -27.39
C PRO A 552 20.06 30.25 -26.58
N LEU A 553 19.27 30.53 -25.53
CA LEU A 553 18.77 29.53 -24.56
C LEU A 553 18.05 28.34 -25.23
N ALA A 554 17.25 28.60 -26.26
CA ALA A 554 16.54 27.54 -27.00
C ALA A 554 17.53 26.57 -27.68
N ALA A 555 18.54 27.11 -28.40
CA ALA A 555 19.57 26.30 -29.03
C ALA A 555 20.46 25.57 -28.00
N ALA A 556 20.71 26.19 -26.85
CA ALA A 556 21.42 25.55 -25.74
C ALA A 556 20.62 24.38 -25.16
N GLY A 557 19.31 24.53 -25.09
CA GLY A 557 18.39 23.44 -24.70
C GLY A 557 18.43 22.24 -25.67
N GLU A 558 18.49 22.50 -26.98
CA GLU A 558 18.64 21.44 -28.00
C GLU A 558 19.99 20.70 -27.86
N VAL A 559 21.06 21.44 -27.59
CA VAL A 559 22.39 20.84 -27.33
C VAL A 559 22.35 20.01 -26.07
N ALA A 560 21.75 20.52 -25.01
CA ALA A 560 21.62 19.81 -23.75
C ALA A 560 20.78 18.50 -23.91
N GLU A 561 19.67 18.58 -24.63
CA GLU A 561 18.83 17.40 -24.89
C GLU A 561 19.56 16.35 -25.75
N ARG A 562 20.35 16.81 -26.73
CA ARG A 562 21.22 15.93 -27.52
C ARG A 562 22.25 15.21 -26.62
N ILE A 563 22.91 15.98 -25.71
CA ILE A 563 23.84 15.40 -24.73
C ILE A 563 23.14 14.36 -23.88
N ARG A 564 21.99 14.70 -23.30
CA ARG A 564 21.21 13.81 -22.46
C ARG A 564 20.86 12.51 -23.18
N LEU A 565 20.34 12.60 -24.40
CA LEU A 565 19.95 11.42 -25.21
C LEU A 565 21.16 10.57 -25.57
N GLN A 566 22.31 11.18 -25.93
CA GLN A 566 23.51 10.42 -26.23
C GLN A 566 24.09 9.74 -25.01
N VAL A 567 24.09 10.38 -23.85
CA VAL A 567 24.50 9.74 -22.59
C VAL A 567 23.50 8.64 -22.18
N ALA A 568 22.22 8.86 -22.39
CA ALA A 568 21.21 7.84 -22.11
C ALA A 568 21.37 6.57 -22.98
N ASN A 569 21.90 6.71 -24.17
CA ASN A 569 22.21 5.62 -25.10
C ASN A 569 23.65 5.09 -24.95
N LEU A 570 24.44 5.69 -24.07
CA LEU A 570 25.83 5.31 -23.85
C LEU A 570 25.89 3.91 -23.22
N ARG A 571 26.62 3.02 -23.87
CA ARG A 571 26.99 1.72 -23.32
C ARG A 571 28.45 1.78 -22.88
N VAL A 572 28.65 1.66 -21.59
CA VAL A 572 29.97 1.59 -20.99
C VAL A 572 30.31 0.12 -20.77
N ASP A 573 31.38 -0.33 -21.40
CA ASP A 573 31.83 -1.71 -21.32
C ASP A 573 32.18 -2.09 -19.87
N GLY A 574 31.50 -3.12 -19.35
CA GLY A 574 31.58 -3.55 -17.96
C GLY A 574 30.46 -3.04 -17.05
N VAL A 575 29.60 -2.14 -17.53
CA VAL A 575 28.38 -1.73 -16.84
C VAL A 575 27.22 -2.59 -17.33
N PRO A 576 26.48 -3.27 -16.45
CA PRO A 576 25.34 -4.10 -16.85
C PRO A 576 24.26 -3.29 -17.59
N ASP A 577 23.61 -3.88 -18.58
CA ASP A 577 22.50 -3.24 -19.33
C ASP A 577 21.31 -2.81 -18.43
N THR A 578 21.21 -3.39 -17.25
CA THR A 578 20.22 -3.00 -16.23
C THR A 578 20.56 -1.70 -15.50
N MET A 579 21.77 -1.18 -15.66
CA MET A 579 22.25 0.06 -15.05
C MET A 579 22.51 1.11 -16.13
N GLN A 580 21.48 1.86 -16.45
CA GLN A 580 21.56 2.94 -17.43
C GLN A 580 22.25 4.17 -16.83
N ILE A 581 23.21 4.71 -17.57
CA ILE A 581 23.84 5.99 -17.22
C ILE A 581 22.94 7.12 -17.72
N ARG A 582 22.57 8.02 -16.83
CA ARG A 582 21.69 9.15 -17.09
C ARG A 582 22.35 10.44 -16.60
N VAL A 583 21.93 11.57 -17.13
CA VAL A 583 22.40 12.88 -16.70
C VAL A 583 21.25 13.84 -16.53
N SER A 584 21.36 14.68 -15.49
CA SER A 584 20.52 15.85 -15.31
C SER A 584 21.27 17.09 -15.78
N ILE A 585 20.61 17.92 -16.57
CA ILE A 585 21.25 19.08 -17.19
C ILE A 585 20.47 20.35 -16.89
N GLY A 586 21.16 21.37 -16.41
CA GLY A 586 20.61 22.70 -16.26
C GLY A 586 21.25 23.66 -17.25
N CYS A 587 20.45 24.47 -17.93
CA CYS A 587 20.89 25.42 -18.93
C CYS A 587 20.54 26.84 -18.50
N ALA A 588 21.48 27.76 -18.62
CA ALA A 588 21.24 29.21 -18.45
C ALA A 588 21.90 30.00 -19.55
N GLN A 589 21.23 31.03 -20.05
CA GLN A 589 21.79 32.00 -20.97
C GLN A 589 22.19 33.26 -20.18
N TYR A 590 23.30 33.90 -20.56
CA TYR A 590 23.71 35.20 -20.05
C TYR A 590 22.58 36.23 -20.20
N ASP A 591 22.30 36.92 -19.12
CA ASP A 591 21.34 38.03 -19.05
C ASP A 591 22.05 39.26 -18.50
N LEU A 592 21.59 40.45 -18.89
CA LEU A 592 22.16 41.75 -18.42
C LEU A 592 22.10 41.90 -16.88
N ARG A 593 21.23 41.12 -16.21
CA ARG A 593 21.14 41.06 -14.75
C ARG A 593 22.26 40.22 -14.11
N ASP A 594 23.01 39.47 -14.90
CA ASP A 594 24.16 38.72 -14.39
C ASP A 594 25.35 39.67 -14.23
N SER A 595 25.55 40.17 -13.02
CA SER A 595 26.67 41.10 -12.72
C SER A 595 28.05 40.43 -12.83
N GLU A 596 28.10 39.12 -12.61
CA GLU A 596 29.30 38.26 -12.62
C GLU A 596 28.98 36.85 -13.12
N LEU A 597 30.01 36.14 -13.59
CA LEU A 597 29.89 34.78 -14.10
C LEU A 597 29.23 33.83 -13.10
N SER A 598 29.52 33.98 -11.82
CA SER A 598 28.97 33.14 -10.74
C SER A 598 27.45 33.11 -10.74
N ARG A 599 26.77 34.22 -11.08
CA ARG A 599 25.29 34.27 -11.18
C ARG A 599 24.76 33.45 -12.34
N LEU A 600 25.39 33.56 -13.51
CA LEU A 600 25.03 32.77 -14.68
C LEU A 600 25.19 31.27 -14.40
N VAL A 601 26.34 30.90 -13.84
CA VAL A 601 26.61 29.49 -13.47
C VAL A 601 25.63 29.02 -12.42
N HIS A 602 25.34 29.82 -11.40
CA HIS A 602 24.36 29.47 -10.36
C HIS A 602 22.95 29.25 -10.93
N ARG A 603 22.52 30.07 -11.90
CA ARG A 603 21.20 29.83 -12.56
C ARG A 603 21.19 28.51 -13.33
N ALA A 604 22.29 28.15 -14.00
CA ALA A 604 22.41 26.85 -14.66
C ALA A 604 22.40 25.68 -13.63
N ASP A 605 23.12 25.87 -12.53
CA ASP A 605 23.17 24.87 -11.44
C ASP A 605 21.82 24.69 -10.78
N MET A 606 21.10 25.77 -10.47
CA MET A 606 19.73 25.69 -9.95
C MET A 606 18.74 25.01 -10.94
N ALA A 607 18.96 25.21 -12.23
CA ALA A 607 18.18 24.49 -13.25
C ALA A 607 18.53 23.00 -13.25
N MET A 608 19.78 22.63 -13.13
CA MET A 608 20.22 21.23 -13.01
C MET A 608 19.66 20.60 -11.75
N TYR A 609 19.66 21.32 -10.63
CA TYR A 609 19.05 20.84 -9.39
C TYR A 609 17.54 20.59 -9.55
N ARG A 610 16.80 21.49 -10.21
CA ARG A 610 15.38 21.25 -10.55
C ARG A 610 15.21 20.02 -11.46
N ALA A 611 16.15 19.79 -12.38
CA ALA A 611 16.12 18.57 -13.19
C ALA A 611 16.23 17.32 -12.32
N LYS A 612 17.09 17.35 -11.30
CA LYS A 612 17.22 16.25 -10.32
C LYS A 612 15.95 16.07 -9.48
N GLU A 613 15.33 17.16 -9.00
CA GLU A 613 14.10 17.09 -8.20
C GLU A 613 12.88 16.57 -8.98
N LYS A 614 12.75 16.98 -10.23
CA LYS A 614 11.63 16.57 -11.09
C LYS A 614 11.75 15.12 -11.61
N GLY A 615 12.70 14.34 -11.11
CA GLY A 615 12.84 12.92 -11.43
C GLY A 615 14.04 12.56 -12.28
N ARG A 616 15.02 13.47 -12.42
CA ARG A 616 16.28 13.27 -13.14
C ARG A 616 16.10 13.01 -14.64
N ASP A 617 17.20 12.64 -15.32
CA ASP A 617 17.21 12.30 -16.76
C ASP A 617 16.45 13.34 -17.61
N ARG A 618 16.77 14.61 -17.42
CA ARG A 618 16.11 15.71 -18.12
C ARG A 618 16.96 16.96 -18.22
N VAL A 619 16.50 17.85 -19.07
CA VAL A 619 17.01 19.19 -19.23
C VAL A 619 16.03 20.19 -18.61
N GLU A 620 16.54 21.12 -17.83
CA GLU A 620 15.78 22.26 -17.31
C GLU A 620 16.45 23.57 -17.75
N LEU A 621 15.64 24.51 -18.19
CA LEU A 621 16.09 25.83 -18.60
C LEU A 621 15.91 26.81 -17.44
N ALA A 622 16.92 27.66 -17.20
CA ALA A 622 16.78 28.76 -16.27
C ALA A 622 15.95 29.87 -16.91
N SER A 623 14.88 30.23 -16.27
CA SER A 623 14.04 31.38 -16.64
C SER A 623 14.71 32.69 -16.27
#